data_79152c2358af5261e84abb04bfa5f424
#
_entry.id   79152c2358af5261e84abb04bfa5f424
#
_cell.length_a   1.000
_cell.length_b   1.000
_cell.length_c   1.000
_cell.angle_alpha   90.00
_cell.angle_beta   90.00
_cell.angle_gamma   90.00
#
_symmetry.space_group_name_H-M   'P 1'
#
loop_
_entity.id
_entity.type
_entity.pdbx_description
1 polymer ?
#
loop_
_entity_poly.entity_id
_entity_poly.type
_entity_poly.pdbx_seq_one_letter_code
_entity_poly.pdbx_strand_id
1 'polypeptide(L)'
;MEVEEPDYIKNVPTEVIDIIISCLDDIVLIAAMFVCKKWLNIVKQQSRKFLKNEQCIAKAALDGYFNLVKWARENGCPWDNWTCANAAQGGHLEILKWARENGCEWDGWTCLNAAREGHLEVLKWARKNGCEWDSYTCSDAARGGHLEVLKWARENGCEWNFETCSDAAREGHLEVLKWARENDCPWNSSTCSKAAFGGHLEVLKWARENGCEWDSETCSNAARGGYLEVLKWAKENGAEWCNITCSSAARRGHLEILKWARENGCQWDSNTCLNAAYGGHLEVLKWARENGCEWHSLICSCASTQGHLELLKWARAHGCPEK
;
A
#
# COMPACT_ATOMS: atom_id res chain seq x y z
N MET A 1 -26.06 26.40 20.64
CA MET A 1 -26.27 27.54 19.70
C MET A 1 -27.16 27.03 18.59
N GLU A 2 -28.38 27.56 18.45
CA GLU A 2 -29.19 27.29 17.26
C GLU A 2 -28.52 28.01 16.10
N VAL A 3 -28.04 27.24 15.13
CA VAL A 3 -27.53 27.78 13.85
C VAL A 3 -28.79 28.12 13.06
N GLU A 4 -29.04 29.40 12.82
CA GLU A 4 -30.11 29.83 11.90
C GLU A 4 -29.85 29.24 10.52
N GLU A 5 -30.83 28.56 9.95
CA GLU A 5 -30.73 27.98 8.61
C GLU A 5 -30.58 29.11 7.57
N PRO A 6 -29.55 29.07 6.69
CA PRO A 6 -29.44 30.05 5.61
C PRO A 6 -30.65 29.99 4.69
N ASP A 7 -31.19 31.15 4.29
CA ASP A 7 -32.44 31.28 3.54
C ASP A 7 -32.45 30.50 2.20
N TYR A 8 -31.34 30.33 1.56
CA TYR A 8 -31.22 29.55 0.32
C TYR A 8 -31.43 28.03 0.51
N ILE A 9 -31.17 27.48 1.71
CA ILE A 9 -31.37 26.06 2.02
C ILE A 9 -32.84 25.77 2.36
N LYS A 10 -33.56 26.72 2.97
CA LYS A 10 -34.99 26.56 3.34
C LYS A 10 -35.87 26.26 2.12
N ASN A 11 -35.50 26.77 0.95
CA ASN A 11 -36.31 26.69 -0.27
C ASN A 11 -35.91 25.50 -1.20
N VAL A 12 -34.93 24.69 -0.84
CA VAL A 12 -34.58 23.51 -1.64
C VAL A 12 -35.65 22.43 -1.43
N PRO A 13 -36.26 21.88 -2.49
CA PRO A 13 -37.22 20.78 -2.37
C PRO A 13 -36.57 19.55 -1.71
N THR A 14 -37.36 18.83 -0.93
CA THR A 14 -36.87 17.65 -0.19
C THR A 14 -36.31 16.57 -1.17
N GLU A 15 -36.99 16.42 -2.31
CA GLU A 15 -36.61 15.46 -3.38
C GLU A 15 -35.24 15.78 -3.96
N VAL A 16 -34.87 17.07 -4.09
CA VAL A 16 -33.53 17.48 -4.57
C VAL A 16 -32.50 17.20 -3.51
N ILE A 17 -32.79 17.40 -2.24
CA ILE A 17 -31.90 17.05 -1.12
C ILE A 17 -31.69 15.54 -1.07
N ASP A 18 -32.76 14.74 -1.25
CA ASP A 18 -32.64 13.25 -1.32
C ASP A 18 -31.75 12.79 -2.43
N ILE A 19 -31.84 13.39 -3.62
CA ILE A 19 -30.95 13.08 -4.76
C ILE A 19 -29.50 13.43 -4.42
N ILE A 20 -29.24 14.62 -3.89
CA ILE A 20 -27.90 15.05 -3.48
C ILE A 20 -27.33 14.06 -2.44
N ILE A 21 -28.11 13.75 -1.41
CA ILE A 21 -27.72 12.85 -0.32
C ILE A 21 -27.43 11.43 -0.85
N SER A 22 -28.21 10.95 -1.82
CA SER A 22 -28.00 9.62 -2.41
C SER A 22 -26.73 9.51 -3.25
N CYS A 23 -26.16 10.64 -3.70
CA CYS A 23 -24.92 10.72 -4.47
C CYS A 23 -23.69 10.93 -3.59
N LEU A 24 -23.86 11.17 -2.28
CA LEU A 24 -22.73 11.39 -1.36
C LEU A 24 -22.25 10.07 -0.80
N ASP A 25 -20.95 9.97 -0.59
CA ASP A 25 -20.39 8.87 0.20
C ASP A 25 -20.84 8.97 1.68
N ASP A 26 -20.71 7.88 2.41
CA ASP A 26 -21.23 7.75 3.78
C ASP A 26 -20.68 8.82 4.75
N ILE A 27 -19.52 9.39 4.48
CA ILE A 27 -18.85 10.39 5.33
C ILE A 27 -19.37 11.79 5.04
N VAL A 28 -19.46 12.13 3.76
CA VAL A 28 -20.02 13.40 3.31
C VAL A 28 -21.52 13.45 3.65
N LEU A 29 -22.21 12.30 3.61
CA LEU A 29 -23.59 12.16 4.06
C LEU A 29 -23.76 12.61 5.50
N ILE A 30 -22.85 12.23 6.38
CA ILE A 30 -22.95 12.59 7.81
C ILE A 30 -22.48 14.02 8.05
N ALA A 31 -21.48 14.52 7.32
CA ALA A 31 -21.17 15.94 7.35
C ALA A 31 -22.39 16.80 6.96
N ALA A 32 -23.22 16.30 6.03
CA ALA A 32 -24.47 16.94 5.64
C ALA A 32 -25.48 17.06 6.81
N MET A 33 -25.43 16.18 7.82
CA MET A 33 -26.30 16.26 9.01
C MET A 33 -26.11 17.55 9.83
N PHE A 34 -24.92 18.15 9.71
CA PHE A 34 -24.57 19.38 10.42
C PHE A 34 -24.94 20.66 9.64
N VAL A 35 -25.43 20.52 8.39
CA VAL A 35 -25.75 21.66 7.54
C VAL A 35 -27.01 22.34 8.02
N CYS A 36 -28.09 21.60 8.29
CA CYS A 36 -29.35 22.14 8.83
C CYS A 36 -30.27 21.03 9.38
N LYS A 37 -31.32 21.43 10.14
CA LYS A 37 -32.30 20.50 10.70
C LYS A 37 -33.00 19.64 9.64
N LYS A 38 -33.26 20.19 8.45
CA LYS A 38 -33.91 19.48 7.34
C LYS A 38 -33.04 18.34 6.80
N TRP A 39 -31.74 18.60 6.56
CA TRP A 39 -30.78 17.59 6.15
C TRP A 39 -30.61 16.52 7.23
N LEU A 40 -30.51 16.94 8.49
CA LEU A 40 -30.44 16.02 9.63
C LEU A 40 -31.58 14.99 9.65
N ASN A 41 -32.81 15.41 9.39
CA ASN A 41 -33.96 14.52 9.40
C ASN A 41 -33.97 13.54 8.25
N ILE A 42 -33.57 13.97 7.05
CA ILE A 42 -33.47 13.12 5.87
C ILE A 42 -32.35 12.09 6.05
N VAL A 43 -31.18 12.55 6.49
CA VAL A 43 -30.02 11.65 6.73
C VAL A 43 -30.32 10.67 7.85
N LYS A 44 -31.00 11.05 8.92
CA LYS A 44 -31.44 10.13 10.00
C LYS A 44 -32.35 9.00 9.49
N GLN A 45 -33.15 9.21 8.48
CA GLN A 45 -33.95 8.15 7.88
C GLN A 45 -33.09 7.17 7.06
N GLN A 46 -32.06 7.67 6.36
CA GLN A 46 -31.14 6.90 5.57
C GLN A 46 -30.00 6.29 6.41
N SER A 47 -29.58 6.96 7.49
CA SER A 47 -28.41 6.62 8.32
C SER A 47 -28.58 5.38 9.22
N ARG A 48 -29.78 4.77 9.31
CA ARG A 48 -29.95 3.50 10.06
C ARG A 48 -29.05 2.36 9.57
N LYS A 49 -28.63 2.41 8.31
CA LYS A 49 -27.69 1.45 7.71
C LYS A 49 -26.23 1.79 8.07
N PHE A 50 -25.93 3.10 8.13
CA PHE A 50 -24.64 3.66 8.47
C PHE A 50 -24.26 3.39 9.94
N LEU A 51 -25.15 3.67 10.88
CA LEU A 51 -24.90 3.49 12.32
C LEU A 51 -24.67 2.02 12.75
N LYS A 52 -24.80 1.07 11.82
CA LYS A 52 -24.48 -0.34 12.04
C LYS A 52 -23.14 -0.76 11.46
N ASN A 53 -22.40 0.14 10.80
CA ASN A 53 -21.16 -0.18 10.13
C ASN A 53 -19.96 0.41 10.92
N GLU A 54 -19.18 -0.47 11.55
CA GLU A 54 -17.95 -0.13 12.30
C GLU A 54 -16.95 0.65 11.46
N GLN A 55 -16.89 0.39 10.14
CA GLN A 55 -15.95 1.06 9.24
C GLN A 55 -16.18 2.56 9.13
N CYS A 56 -17.40 3.05 9.38
CA CYS A 56 -17.74 4.46 9.23
C CYS A 56 -17.10 5.33 10.30
N ILE A 57 -17.14 4.88 11.58
CA ILE A 57 -16.51 5.64 12.66
C ILE A 57 -14.97 5.60 12.54
N ALA A 58 -14.44 4.46 12.12
CA ALA A 58 -13.00 4.29 11.86
C ALA A 58 -12.53 5.21 10.70
N LYS A 59 -13.32 5.32 9.62
CA LYS A 59 -13.02 6.23 8.51
C LYS A 59 -13.13 7.70 8.93
N ALA A 60 -14.14 8.07 9.70
CA ALA A 60 -14.27 9.42 10.25
C ALA A 60 -13.10 9.79 11.18
N ALA A 61 -12.56 8.80 11.91
CA ALA A 61 -11.40 8.98 12.74
C ALA A 61 -10.12 9.17 11.91
N LEU A 62 -9.98 8.46 10.78
CA LEU A 62 -8.88 8.63 9.82
C LEU A 62 -8.88 10.03 9.20
N ASP A 63 -10.05 10.52 8.82
CA ASP A 63 -10.20 11.81 8.14
C ASP A 63 -10.25 13.01 9.11
N GLY A 64 -10.20 12.77 10.43
CA GLY A 64 -10.14 13.83 11.44
C GLY A 64 -11.49 14.47 11.81
N TYR A 65 -12.60 13.86 11.47
CA TYR A 65 -13.94 14.41 11.74
C TYR A 65 -14.37 14.18 13.19
N PHE A 66 -13.73 14.88 14.13
CA PHE A 66 -13.91 14.65 15.57
C PHE A 66 -15.37 14.74 16.03
N ASN A 67 -16.09 15.78 15.60
CA ASN A 67 -17.51 15.95 15.99
C ASN A 67 -18.38 14.80 15.45
N LEU A 68 -18.02 14.26 14.28
CA LEU A 68 -18.69 13.12 13.69
C LEU A 68 -18.42 11.83 14.47
N VAL A 69 -17.17 11.59 14.87
CA VAL A 69 -16.79 10.44 15.71
C VAL A 69 -17.56 10.46 17.02
N LYS A 70 -17.66 11.63 17.69
CA LYS A 70 -18.44 11.81 18.92
C LYS A 70 -19.92 11.51 18.69
N TRP A 71 -20.50 12.19 17.70
CA TRP A 71 -21.92 12.02 17.40
C TRP A 71 -22.27 10.56 17.05
N ALA A 72 -21.48 9.91 16.22
CA ALA A 72 -21.70 8.51 15.85
C ALA A 72 -21.70 7.60 17.08
N ARG A 73 -20.73 7.79 17.97
CA ARG A 73 -20.65 7.02 19.21
C ARG A 73 -21.83 7.26 20.15
N GLU A 74 -22.24 8.51 20.35
CA GLU A 74 -23.40 8.90 21.16
C GLU A 74 -24.72 8.33 20.61
N ASN A 75 -24.78 8.08 19.29
CA ASN A 75 -25.94 7.47 18.63
C ASN A 75 -25.81 5.93 18.46
N GLY A 76 -24.87 5.31 19.18
CA GLY A 76 -24.74 3.84 19.27
C GLY A 76 -24.01 3.18 18.11
N CYS A 77 -23.26 3.93 17.29
CA CYS A 77 -22.40 3.35 16.28
C CYS A 77 -21.33 2.48 16.99
N PRO A 78 -21.17 1.21 16.62
CA PRO A 78 -20.12 0.38 17.15
C PRO A 78 -18.74 0.90 16.69
N TRP A 79 -17.76 0.69 17.51
CA TRP A 79 -16.37 0.93 17.18
C TRP A 79 -15.50 -0.24 17.65
N ASP A 80 -14.30 -0.34 17.12
CA ASP A 80 -13.31 -1.35 17.43
C ASP A 80 -11.91 -0.71 17.50
N ASN A 81 -10.87 -1.53 17.60
CA ASN A 81 -9.46 -1.11 17.61
C ASN A 81 -9.06 -0.32 16.35
N TRP A 82 -9.73 -0.53 15.20
CA TRP A 82 -9.48 0.23 13.96
C TRP A 82 -9.82 1.71 14.10
N THR A 83 -10.73 2.09 14.99
CA THR A 83 -11.02 3.49 15.27
C THR A 83 -9.80 4.21 15.83
N CYS A 84 -9.12 3.60 16.80
CA CYS A 84 -7.87 4.11 17.36
C CYS A 84 -6.71 4.05 16.34
N ALA A 85 -6.58 2.94 15.63
CA ALA A 85 -5.54 2.75 14.61
C ALA A 85 -5.66 3.79 13.47
N ASN A 86 -6.87 4.06 13.01
CA ASN A 86 -7.14 5.03 11.97
C ASN A 86 -6.98 6.48 12.45
N ALA A 87 -7.39 6.81 13.70
CA ALA A 87 -7.09 8.10 14.30
C ALA A 87 -5.57 8.35 14.37
N ALA A 88 -4.82 7.30 14.70
CA ALA A 88 -3.36 7.35 14.74
C ALA A 88 -2.74 7.48 13.33
N GLN A 89 -3.30 6.80 12.33
CA GLN A 89 -2.91 6.92 10.93
C GLN A 89 -3.13 8.33 10.39
N GLY A 90 -4.26 8.95 10.73
CA GLY A 90 -4.56 10.34 10.34
C GLY A 90 -3.83 11.40 11.17
N GLY A 91 -3.08 11.02 12.22
CA GLY A 91 -2.39 11.97 13.10
C GLY A 91 -3.30 12.69 14.10
N HIS A 92 -4.53 12.22 14.28
CA HIS A 92 -5.57 12.90 15.03
C HIS A 92 -5.52 12.56 16.53
N LEU A 93 -4.53 13.13 17.23
CA LEU A 93 -4.26 12.86 18.64
C LEU A 93 -5.48 13.10 19.55
N GLU A 94 -6.26 14.15 19.30
CA GLU A 94 -7.42 14.47 20.14
C GLU A 94 -8.57 13.45 19.95
N ILE A 95 -8.73 12.91 18.74
CA ILE A 95 -9.68 11.82 18.49
C ILE A 95 -9.21 10.55 19.21
N LEU A 96 -7.93 10.22 19.10
CA LEU A 96 -7.35 9.05 19.76
C LEU A 96 -7.49 9.13 21.28
N LYS A 97 -7.19 10.28 21.88
CA LYS A 97 -7.36 10.53 23.33
C LYS A 97 -8.82 10.30 23.74
N TRP A 98 -9.72 10.98 23.07
CA TRP A 98 -11.14 10.90 23.37
C TRP A 98 -11.70 9.48 23.19
N ALA A 99 -11.30 8.78 22.14
CA ALA A 99 -11.74 7.40 21.90
C ALA A 99 -11.28 6.48 23.04
N ARG A 100 -10.04 6.61 23.51
CA ARG A 100 -9.50 5.82 24.64
C ARG A 100 -10.21 6.15 25.96
N GLU A 101 -10.45 7.41 26.26
CA GLU A 101 -11.18 7.86 27.46
C GLU A 101 -12.63 7.32 27.48
N ASN A 102 -13.21 7.07 26.31
CA ASN A 102 -14.56 6.53 26.16
C ASN A 102 -14.60 5.01 25.91
N GLY A 103 -13.50 4.29 26.20
CA GLY A 103 -13.44 2.85 26.21
C GLY A 103 -13.27 2.19 24.83
N CYS A 104 -12.79 2.92 23.82
CA CYS A 104 -12.35 2.31 22.57
C CYS A 104 -11.07 1.48 22.81
N GLU A 105 -11.07 0.24 22.41
CA GLU A 105 -9.87 -0.60 22.49
C GLU A 105 -8.83 -0.19 21.43
N TRP A 106 -7.59 -0.54 21.67
CA TRP A 106 -6.48 -0.40 20.73
C TRP A 106 -5.53 -1.58 20.79
N ASP A 107 -4.66 -1.67 19.80
CA ASP A 107 -3.59 -2.67 19.73
C ASP A 107 -2.33 -2.06 19.08
N GLY A 108 -1.34 -2.90 18.76
CA GLY A 108 -0.09 -2.48 18.14
C GLY A 108 -0.25 -1.72 16.81
N TRP A 109 -1.35 -1.92 16.08
CA TRP A 109 -1.63 -1.17 14.83
C TRP A 109 -1.73 0.33 15.05
N THR A 110 -2.13 0.78 16.25
CA THR A 110 -2.15 2.19 16.61
C THR A 110 -0.75 2.81 16.57
N CYS A 111 0.23 2.15 17.19
CA CYS A 111 1.62 2.59 17.15
C CYS A 111 2.24 2.45 15.74
N LEU A 112 1.95 1.36 15.07
CA LEU A 112 2.45 1.03 13.75
C LEU A 112 2.00 2.07 12.70
N ASN A 113 0.70 2.39 12.67
CA ASN A 113 0.14 3.39 11.76
C ASN A 113 0.66 4.81 12.06
N ALA A 114 0.76 5.20 13.35
CA ALA A 114 1.38 6.47 13.72
C ALA A 114 2.83 6.56 13.25
N ALA A 115 3.59 5.47 13.34
CA ALA A 115 4.98 5.42 12.91
C ALA A 115 5.11 5.50 11.38
N ARG A 116 4.26 4.77 10.64
CA ARG A 116 4.24 4.75 9.17
C ARG A 116 3.96 6.12 8.56
N GLU A 117 3.04 6.87 9.17
CA GLU A 117 2.62 8.18 8.66
C GLU A 117 3.39 9.35 9.31
N GLY A 118 4.37 9.05 10.20
CA GLY A 118 5.26 10.06 10.78
C GLY A 118 4.67 10.85 11.95
N HIS A 119 3.61 10.39 12.57
CA HIS A 119 2.91 11.11 13.63
C HIS A 119 3.57 10.89 14.99
N LEU A 120 4.73 11.50 15.20
CA LEU A 120 5.58 11.32 16.39
C LEU A 120 4.83 11.60 17.70
N GLU A 121 4.05 12.66 17.77
CA GLU A 121 3.33 13.02 19.02
C GLU A 121 2.21 12.02 19.33
N VAL A 122 1.57 11.46 18.33
CA VAL A 122 0.59 10.37 18.47
C VAL A 122 1.29 9.12 19.02
N LEU A 123 2.41 8.74 18.42
CA LEU A 123 3.20 7.59 18.84
C LEU A 123 3.70 7.75 20.28
N LYS A 124 4.25 8.91 20.64
CA LYS A 124 4.70 9.22 22.00
C LYS A 124 3.57 9.07 23.01
N TRP A 125 2.42 9.65 22.69
CA TRP A 125 1.25 9.58 23.56
C TRP A 125 0.74 8.15 23.72
N ALA A 126 0.61 7.41 22.61
CA ALA A 126 0.16 6.01 22.62
C ALA A 126 1.06 5.14 23.51
N ARG A 127 2.39 5.23 23.32
CA ARG A 127 3.37 4.49 24.15
C ARG A 127 3.30 4.85 25.63
N LYS A 128 3.22 6.13 25.95
CA LYS A 128 3.07 6.60 27.34
C LYS A 128 1.83 6.03 28.02
N ASN A 129 0.77 5.74 27.25
CA ASN A 129 -0.49 5.21 27.75
C ASN A 129 -0.63 3.69 27.58
N GLY A 130 0.49 2.96 27.34
CA GLY A 130 0.54 1.51 27.36
C GLY A 130 0.14 0.82 26.05
N CYS A 131 0.09 1.54 24.92
CA CYS A 131 -0.07 0.89 23.62
C CYS A 131 1.15 0.04 23.29
N GLU A 132 0.95 -1.20 22.92
CA GLU A 132 2.04 -2.10 22.55
C GLU A 132 2.65 -1.72 21.19
N TRP A 133 3.89 -2.09 21.00
CA TRP A 133 4.61 -2.02 19.73
C TRP A 133 5.59 -3.18 19.59
N ASP A 134 6.09 -3.39 18.38
CA ASP A 134 7.08 -4.41 18.06
C ASP A 134 8.08 -3.88 17.00
N SER A 135 8.90 -4.78 16.44
CA SER A 135 9.89 -4.42 15.42
C SER A 135 9.27 -3.87 14.13
N TYR A 136 8.00 -4.19 13.84
CA TYR A 136 7.29 -3.64 12.67
C TYR A 136 7.04 -2.14 12.80
N THR A 137 6.94 -1.60 14.02
CA THR A 137 6.84 -0.15 14.24
C THR A 137 8.07 0.57 13.70
N CYS A 138 9.28 0.02 13.93
CA CYS A 138 10.51 0.56 13.34
C CYS A 138 10.55 0.38 11.80
N SER A 139 10.11 -0.78 11.31
CA SER A 139 10.06 -1.04 9.86
C SER A 139 9.09 -0.11 9.14
N ASP A 140 7.93 0.17 9.73
CA ASP A 140 6.96 1.09 9.16
C ASP A 140 7.39 2.55 9.24
N ALA A 141 8.04 2.99 10.33
CA ALA A 141 8.68 4.30 10.38
C ALA A 141 9.74 4.45 9.26
N ALA A 142 10.52 3.40 9.02
CA ALA A 142 11.52 3.38 7.98
C ALA A 142 10.89 3.36 6.58
N ARG A 143 9.79 2.62 6.38
CA ARG A 143 8.99 2.60 5.15
C ARG A 143 8.38 3.96 4.83
N GLY A 144 7.88 4.68 5.83
CA GLY A 144 7.36 6.04 5.67
C GLY A 144 8.46 7.11 5.49
N GLY A 145 9.73 6.77 5.68
CA GLY A 145 10.84 7.73 5.60
C GLY A 145 10.99 8.63 6.82
N HIS A 146 10.35 8.28 7.92
CA HIS A 146 10.23 9.13 9.10
C HIS A 146 11.40 8.95 10.08
N LEU A 147 12.56 9.51 9.76
CA LEU A 147 13.80 9.35 10.50
C LEU A 147 13.65 9.73 11.98
N GLU A 148 12.99 10.83 12.30
CA GLU A 148 12.83 11.30 13.69
C GLU A 148 11.93 10.35 14.51
N VAL A 149 10.91 9.75 13.86
CA VAL A 149 10.08 8.71 14.48
C VAL A 149 10.90 7.46 14.76
N LEU A 150 11.70 7.03 13.80
CA LEU A 150 12.57 5.86 13.93
C LEU A 150 13.62 6.06 15.05
N LYS A 151 14.28 7.22 15.09
CA LYS A 151 15.22 7.59 16.14
C LYS A 151 14.57 7.49 17.51
N TRP A 152 13.45 8.18 17.67
CA TRP A 152 12.73 8.19 18.94
C TRP A 152 12.28 6.79 19.36
N ALA A 153 11.76 5.98 18.43
CA ALA A 153 11.33 4.61 18.71
C ALA A 153 12.51 3.78 19.24
N ARG A 154 13.69 3.87 18.60
CA ARG A 154 14.90 3.16 19.04
C ARG A 154 15.39 3.62 20.42
N GLU A 155 15.44 4.91 20.67
CA GLU A 155 15.82 5.47 21.97
C GLU A 155 14.87 5.03 23.11
N ASN A 156 13.62 4.69 22.78
CA ASN A 156 12.61 4.21 23.72
C ASN A 156 12.41 2.69 23.71
N GLY A 157 13.39 1.93 23.17
CA GLY A 157 13.46 0.47 23.30
C GLY A 157 12.61 -0.30 22.28
N CYS A 158 12.16 0.33 21.17
CA CYS A 158 11.56 -0.41 20.08
C CYS A 158 12.66 -1.25 19.38
N GLU A 159 12.45 -2.54 19.26
CA GLU A 159 13.38 -3.42 18.52
C GLU A 159 13.26 -3.16 17.01
N TRP A 160 14.29 -3.52 16.29
CA TRP A 160 14.30 -3.55 14.82
C TRP A 160 14.92 -4.84 14.28
N ASN A 161 14.69 -5.10 13.01
CA ASN A 161 15.24 -6.24 12.31
C ASN A 161 15.67 -5.82 10.89
N PHE A 162 16.07 -6.77 10.05
CA PHE A 162 16.47 -6.51 8.66
C PHE A 162 15.38 -5.86 7.80
N GLU A 163 14.11 -5.99 8.20
CA GLU A 163 12.98 -5.38 7.48
C GLU A 163 13.02 -3.85 7.55
N THR A 164 13.53 -3.28 8.65
CA THR A 164 13.74 -1.82 8.78
C THR A 164 14.61 -1.28 7.64
N CYS A 165 15.78 -1.91 7.40
CA CYS A 165 16.64 -1.53 6.29
C CYS A 165 16.02 -1.81 4.92
N SER A 166 15.38 -2.97 4.78
CA SER A 166 14.82 -3.37 3.48
C SER A 166 13.58 -2.57 3.09
N ASP A 167 12.78 -2.11 4.04
CA ASP A 167 11.63 -1.27 3.78
C ASP A 167 12.02 0.19 3.49
N ALA A 168 13.02 0.74 4.21
CA ALA A 168 13.63 2.01 3.83
C ALA A 168 14.19 1.97 2.39
N ALA A 169 14.86 0.88 2.04
CA ALA A 169 15.42 0.69 0.72
C ALA A 169 14.35 0.57 -0.38
N ARG A 170 13.23 -0.11 -0.08
CA ARG A 170 12.11 -0.29 -1.01
C ARG A 170 11.45 1.02 -1.42
N GLU A 171 11.33 1.95 -0.47
CA GLU A 171 10.64 3.23 -0.68
C GLU A 171 11.64 4.37 -1.00
N GLY A 172 12.96 4.05 -1.06
CA GLY A 172 13.98 4.99 -1.49
C GLY A 172 14.51 5.94 -0.40
N HIS A 173 14.26 5.63 0.86
CA HIS A 173 14.64 6.49 1.98
C HIS A 173 16.10 6.31 2.37
N LEU A 174 17.02 6.83 1.55
CA LEU A 174 18.46 6.65 1.71
C LEU A 174 18.98 7.14 3.06
N GLU A 175 18.53 8.30 3.52
CA GLU A 175 19.00 8.87 4.81
C GLU A 175 18.55 8.01 6.02
N VAL A 176 17.35 7.43 5.96
CA VAL A 176 16.86 6.48 6.95
C VAL A 176 17.71 5.22 6.95
N LEU A 177 18.01 4.69 5.76
CA LEU A 177 18.84 3.50 5.60
C LEU A 177 20.27 3.73 6.11
N LYS A 178 20.88 4.87 5.78
CA LYS A 178 22.21 5.26 6.29
C LYS A 178 22.23 5.30 7.81
N TRP A 179 21.32 6.05 8.40
CA TRP A 179 21.24 6.17 9.84
C TRP A 179 21.00 4.82 10.52
N ALA A 180 20.10 3.99 9.97
CA ALA A 180 19.85 2.66 10.53
C ALA A 180 21.13 1.81 10.54
N ARG A 181 21.91 1.84 9.45
CA ARG A 181 23.18 1.09 9.37
C ARG A 181 24.28 1.64 10.27
N GLU A 182 24.39 2.95 10.43
CA GLU A 182 25.30 3.59 11.37
C GLU A 182 24.99 3.24 12.84
N ASN A 183 23.76 2.79 13.12
CA ASN A 183 23.31 2.34 14.43
C ASN A 183 23.07 0.82 14.52
N ASP A 184 23.82 0.03 13.70
CA ASP A 184 23.86 -1.43 13.75
C ASP A 184 22.54 -2.15 13.40
N CYS A 185 21.61 -1.51 12.67
CA CYS A 185 20.44 -2.21 12.15
C CYS A 185 20.89 -3.35 11.22
N PRO A 186 20.45 -4.59 11.41
CA PRO A 186 20.81 -5.68 10.51
C PRO A 186 20.22 -5.47 9.11
N TRP A 187 20.92 -5.94 8.11
CA TRP A 187 20.43 -6.05 6.74
C TRP A 187 20.86 -7.36 6.10
N ASN A 188 20.28 -7.67 4.93
CA ASN A 188 20.62 -8.84 4.11
C ASN A 188 20.36 -8.53 2.63
N SER A 189 20.44 -9.52 1.74
CA SER A 189 20.20 -9.37 0.30
C SER A 189 18.81 -8.79 -0.03
N SER A 190 17.81 -8.93 0.86
CA SER A 190 16.49 -8.31 0.69
C SER A 190 16.56 -6.79 0.60
N THR A 191 17.54 -6.14 1.23
CA THR A 191 17.75 -4.69 1.12
C THR A 191 18.04 -4.28 -0.31
N CYS A 192 18.97 -4.97 -0.96
CA CYS A 192 19.28 -4.74 -2.38
C CYS A 192 18.11 -5.10 -3.30
N SER A 193 17.47 -6.25 -3.06
CA SER A 193 16.38 -6.71 -3.92
C SER A 193 15.13 -5.83 -3.80
N LYS A 194 14.83 -5.29 -2.62
CA LYS A 194 13.72 -4.33 -2.41
C LYS A 194 14.05 -2.94 -2.97
N ALA A 195 15.29 -2.44 -2.84
CA ALA A 195 15.74 -1.22 -3.53
C ALA A 195 15.56 -1.34 -5.05
N ALA A 196 15.91 -2.49 -5.61
CA ALA A 196 15.74 -2.78 -7.02
C ALA A 196 14.26 -2.86 -7.43
N PHE A 197 13.40 -3.45 -6.59
CA PHE A 197 11.94 -3.48 -6.79
C PHE A 197 11.29 -2.09 -6.76
N GLY A 198 11.79 -1.20 -5.91
CA GLY A 198 11.32 0.19 -5.83
C GLY A 198 11.92 1.13 -6.89
N GLY A 199 12.94 0.66 -7.63
CA GLY A 199 13.60 1.47 -8.66
C GLY A 199 14.64 2.46 -8.14
N HIS A 200 15.06 2.30 -6.89
CA HIS A 200 15.90 3.26 -6.19
C HIS A 200 17.39 2.98 -6.43
N LEU A 201 17.89 3.37 -7.61
CA LEU A 201 19.25 3.11 -8.04
C LEU A 201 20.32 3.64 -7.06
N GLU A 202 20.16 4.84 -6.56
CA GLU A 202 21.13 5.44 -5.62
C GLU A 202 21.17 4.70 -4.27
N VAL A 203 20.02 4.21 -3.80
CA VAL A 203 19.95 3.35 -2.60
C VAL A 203 20.67 2.03 -2.84
N LEU A 204 20.42 1.42 -4.00
CA LEU A 204 21.07 0.15 -4.39
C LEU A 204 22.58 0.30 -4.51
N LYS A 205 23.07 1.38 -5.15
CA LYS A 205 24.49 1.71 -5.26
C LYS A 205 25.12 1.83 -3.88
N TRP A 206 24.53 2.69 -3.04
CA TRP A 206 25.03 2.92 -1.70
C TRP A 206 25.07 1.63 -0.86
N ALA A 207 24.01 0.82 -0.91
CA ALA A 207 23.96 -0.45 -0.18
C ALA A 207 25.10 -1.39 -0.62
N ARG A 208 25.36 -1.50 -1.93
CA ARG A 208 26.46 -2.31 -2.46
C ARG A 208 27.84 -1.80 -2.06
N GLU A 209 28.09 -0.50 -2.14
CA GLU A 209 29.33 0.14 -1.72
C GLU A 209 29.62 -0.07 -0.22
N ASN A 210 28.57 -0.22 0.59
CA ASN A 210 28.67 -0.47 2.02
C ASN A 210 28.54 -1.97 2.40
N GLY A 211 28.74 -2.89 1.44
CA GLY A 211 28.88 -4.32 1.69
C GLY A 211 27.55 -5.09 1.86
N CYS A 212 26.42 -4.51 1.46
CA CYS A 212 25.17 -5.29 1.37
C CYS A 212 25.30 -6.33 0.24
N GLU A 213 25.08 -7.58 0.55
CA GLU A 213 25.06 -8.64 -0.47
C GLU A 213 23.81 -8.52 -1.35
N TRP A 214 23.88 -9.06 -2.54
CA TRP A 214 22.74 -9.25 -3.42
C TRP A 214 22.70 -10.68 -3.96
N ASP A 215 21.56 -11.05 -4.53
CA ASP A 215 21.30 -12.36 -5.13
C ASP A 215 20.55 -12.19 -6.46
N SER A 216 20.15 -13.31 -7.06
CA SER A 216 19.37 -13.29 -8.31
C SER A 216 18.01 -12.60 -8.19
N GLU A 217 17.49 -12.42 -6.97
CA GLU A 217 16.23 -11.69 -6.75
C GLU A 217 16.38 -10.19 -7.04
N THR A 218 17.59 -9.64 -6.91
CA THR A 218 17.86 -8.23 -7.24
C THR A 218 17.50 -7.93 -8.69
N CYS A 219 17.98 -8.76 -9.64
CA CYS A 219 17.64 -8.60 -11.05
C CYS A 219 16.15 -8.90 -11.33
N SER A 220 15.59 -9.94 -10.73
CA SER A 220 14.20 -10.31 -10.96
C SER A 220 13.22 -9.29 -10.37
N ASN A 221 13.57 -8.64 -9.27
CA ASN A 221 12.78 -7.57 -8.66
C ASN A 221 12.91 -6.25 -9.44
N ALA A 222 14.08 -5.87 -9.95
CA ALA A 222 14.22 -4.75 -10.89
C ALA A 222 13.34 -4.96 -12.14
N ALA A 223 13.37 -6.18 -12.69
CA ALA A 223 12.55 -6.54 -13.84
C ALA A 223 11.04 -6.54 -13.52
N ARG A 224 10.65 -6.97 -12.33
CA ARG A 224 9.28 -6.96 -11.83
C ARG A 224 8.77 -5.54 -11.56
N GLY A 225 9.63 -4.66 -11.05
CA GLY A 225 9.30 -3.25 -10.80
C GLY A 225 9.23 -2.39 -12.06
N GLY A 226 9.79 -2.84 -13.18
CA GLY A 226 9.81 -2.07 -14.42
C GLY A 226 11.04 -1.16 -14.59
N TYR A 227 12.07 -1.36 -13.80
CA TYR A 227 13.20 -0.44 -13.71
C TYR A 227 14.41 -0.91 -14.51
N LEU A 228 14.40 -0.62 -15.82
CA LEU A 228 15.44 -1.06 -16.77
C LEU A 228 16.83 -0.55 -16.39
N GLU A 229 16.97 0.69 -15.98
CA GLU A 229 18.27 1.27 -15.62
C GLU A 229 18.86 0.62 -14.35
N VAL A 230 18.02 0.27 -13.38
CA VAL A 230 18.42 -0.50 -12.20
C VAL A 230 18.90 -1.90 -12.59
N LEU A 231 18.15 -2.56 -13.49
CA LEU A 231 18.51 -3.89 -13.99
C LEU A 231 19.83 -3.87 -14.76
N LYS A 232 20.03 -2.88 -15.64
CA LYS A 232 21.28 -2.68 -16.39
C LYS A 232 22.46 -2.51 -15.44
N TRP A 233 22.33 -1.56 -14.51
CA TRP A 233 23.38 -1.28 -13.55
C TRP A 233 23.72 -2.50 -12.70
N ALA A 234 22.71 -3.20 -12.18
CA ALA A 234 22.92 -4.41 -11.39
C ALA A 234 23.70 -5.47 -12.18
N LYS A 235 23.31 -5.69 -13.44
CA LYS A 235 23.98 -6.67 -14.32
C LYS A 235 25.42 -6.28 -14.64
N GLU A 236 25.69 -5.02 -14.96
CA GLU A 236 27.02 -4.47 -15.23
C GLU A 236 27.95 -4.60 -14.01
N ASN A 237 27.37 -4.57 -12.79
CA ASN A 237 28.12 -4.70 -11.53
C ASN A 237 28.11 -6.13 -10.96
N GLY A 238 27.80 -7.13 -11.79
CA GLY A 238 27.97 -8.54 -11.46
C GLY A 238 26.80 -9.22 -10.76
N ALA A 239 25.60 -8.60 -10.73
CA ALA A 239 24.43 -9.31 -10.25
C ALA A 239 24.05 -10.45 -11.19
N GLU A 240 23.78 -11.62 -10.62
CA GLU A 240 23.31 -12.76 -11.38
C GLU A 240 21.82 -12.61 -11.70
N TRP A 241 21.41 -13.17 -12.82
CA TRP A 241 20.00 -13.30 -13.17
C TRP A 241 19.68 -14.75 -13.56
N CYS A 242 18.39 -15.07 -13.58
CA CYS A 242 17.86 -16.37 -13.94
C CYS A 242 16.60 -16.21 -14.80
N ASN A 243 16.00 -17.32 -15.22
CA ASN A 243 14.74 -17.33 -15.98
C ASN A 243 13.61 -16.58 -15.30
N ILE A 244 13.64 -16.44 -13.94
CA ILE A 244 12.66 -15.65 -13.18
C ILE A 244 12.73 -14.16 -13.56
N THR A 245 13.88 -13.64 -13.96
CA THR A 245 14.00 -12.25 -14.42
C THR A 245 13.11 -11.98 -15.64
N CYS A 246 13.19 -12.85 -16.65
CA CYS A 246 12.34 -12.76 -17.84
C CYS A 246 10.84 -12.95 -17.51
N SER A 247 10.53 -13.95 -16.70
CA SER A 247 9.13 -14.24 -16.34
C SER A 247 8.51 -13.16 -15.45
N SER A 248 9.32 -12.50 -14.60
CA SER A 248 8.89 -11.34 -13.79
C SER A 248 8.56 -10.12 -14.64
N ALA A 249 9.42 -9.79 -15.62
CA ALA A 249 9.15 -8.74 -16.59
C ALA A 249 7.87 -9.04 -17.39
N ALA A 250 7.72 -10.27 -17.86
CA ALA A 250 6.55 -10.70 -18.63
C ALA A 250 5.26 -10.61 -17.82
N ARG A 251 5.26 -10.99 -16.54
CA ARG A 251 4.10 -10.93 -15.66
C ARG A 251 3.56 -9.52 -15.44
N ARG A 252 4.43 -8.51 -15.53
CA ARG A 252 4.11 -7.10 -15.31
C ARG A 252 4.00 -6.29 -16.60
N GLY A 253 4.18 -6.92 -17.75
CA GLY A 253 4.05 -6.27 -19.05
C GLY A 253 5.25 -5.43 -19.48
N HIS A 254 6.39 -5.60 -18.84
CA HIS A 254 7.59 -4.80 -19.12
C HIS A 254 8.35 -5.33 -20.34
N LEU A 255 7.79 -5.10 -21.54
CA LEU A 255 8.29 -5.63 -22.81
C LEU A 255 9.73 -5.18 -23.09
N GLU A 256 10.08 -3.93 -22.86
CA GLU A 256 11.41 -3.41 -23.12
C GLU A 256 12.48 -4.04 -22.21
N ILE A 257 12.12 -4.33 -20.95
CA ILE A 257 13.00 -5.08 -20.05
C ILE A 257 13.19 -6.51 -20.54
N LEU A 258 12.10 -7.16 -20.96
CA LEU A 258 12.17 -8.53 -21.48
C LEU A 258 13.05 -8.61 -22.75
N LYS A 259 12.89 -7.66 -23.67
CA LYS A 259 13.73 -7.55 -24.88
C LYS A 259 15.19 -7.39 -24.50
N TRP A 260 15.49 -6.39 -23.69
CA TRP A 260 16.87 -6.12 -23.28
C TRP A 260 17.49 -7.32 -22.55
N ALA A 261 16.76 -7.96 -21.62
CA ALA A 261 17.26 -9.12 -20.89
C ALA A 261 17.62 -10.27 -21.85
N ARG A 262 16.77 -10.54 -22.85
CA ARG A 262 17.03 -11.58 -23.86
C ARG A 262 18.23 -11.26 -24.75
N GLU A 263 18.35 -10.04 -25.23
CA GLU A 263 19.48 -9.56 -26.03
C GLU A 263 20.82 -9.69 -25.27
N ASN A 264 20.77 -9.58 -23.92
CA ASN A 264 21.93 -9.71 -23.06
C ASN A 264 22.09 -11.12 -22.43
N GLY A 265 21.42 -12.13 -23.00
CA GLY A 265 21.66 -13.55 -22.68
C GLY A 265 20.88 -14.10 -21.48
N CYS A 266 19.88 -13.38 -20.95
CA CYS A 266 19.01 -13.92 -19.91
C CYS A 266 18.20 -15.10 -20.48
N GLN A 267 18.27 -16.25 -19.81
CA GLN A 267 17.50 -17.40 -20.21
C GLN A 267 16.02 -17.24 -19.86
N TRP A 268 15.16 -17.86 -20.64
CA TRP A 268 13.72 -17.97 -20.37
C TRP A 268 13.21 -19.38 -20.59
N ASP A 269 12.00 -19.64 -20.15
CA ASP A 269 11.26 -20.89 -20.37
C ASP A 269 9.78 -20.59 -20.67
N SER A 270 8.97 -21.63 -20.78
CA SER A 270 7.53 -21.50 -21.03
C SER A 270 6.77 -20.73 -19.92
N ASN A 271 7.36 -20.60 -18.70
CA ASN A 271 6.80 -19.75 -17.64
C ASN A 271 6.79 -18.27 -18.02
N THR A 272 7.68 -17.82 -18.89
CA THR A 272 7.66 -16.44 -19.41
C THR A 272 6.36 -16.16 -20.16
N CYS A 273 5.95 -17.06 -21.06
CA CYS A 273 4.66 -16.98 -21.74
C CYS A 273 3.47 -17.14 -20.80
N LEU A 274 3.54 -18.07 -19.83
CA LEU A 274 2.51 -18.25 -18.82
C LEU A 274 2.31 -16.99 -17.97
N ASN A 275 3.39 -16.36 -17.52
CA ASN A 275 3.34 -15.13 -16.70
C ASN A 275 2.81 -13.93 -17.51
N ALA A 276 3.15 -13.80 -18.79
CA ALA A 276 2.53 -12.82 -19.69
C ALA A 276 1.02 -13.02 -19.78
N ALA A 277 0.56 -14.27 -19.92
CA ALA A 277 -0.86 -14.60 -19.94
C ALA A 277 -1.56 -14.36 -18.61
N TYR A 278 -0.91 -14.65 -17.50
CA TYR A 278 -1.42 -14.37 -16.15
C TYR A 278 -1.65 -12.86 -15.93
N GLY A 279 -0.70 -12.03 -16.39
CA GLY A 279 -0.80 -10.58 -16.31
C GLY A 279 -1.69 -9.91 -17.36
N GLY A 280 -2.17 -10.68 -18.37
CA GLY A 280 -2.98 -10.15 -19.47
C GLY A 280 -2.20 -9.37 -20.53
N HIS A 281 -0.88 -9.54 -20.58
CA HIS A 281 0.00 -8.75 -21.42
C HIS A 281 0.17 -9.37 -22.82
N LEU A 282 -0.82 -9.14 -23.70
CA LEU A 282 -0.89 -9.72 -25.04
C LEU A 282 0.34 -9.42 -25.89
N GLU A 283 0.81 -8.18 -25.91
CA GLU A 283 1.97 -7.78 -26.73
C GLU A 283 3.28 -8.45 -26.24
N VAL A 284 3.41 -8.64 -24.92
CA VAL A 284 4.53 -9.40 -24.36
C VAL A 284 4.47 -10.87 -24.78
N LEU A 285 3.28 -11.48 -24.73
CA LEU A 285 3.07 -12.86 -25.15
C LEU A 285 3.36 -13.05 -26.65
N LYS A 286 2.87 -12.14 -27.50
CA LYS A 286 3.14 -12.16 -28.95
C LYS A 286 4.63 -12.12 -29.20
N TRP A 287 5.30 -11.10 -28.65
CA TRP A 287 6.73 -10.94 -28.86
C TRP A 287 7.53 -12.15 -28.35
N ALA A 288 7.20 -12.68 -27.16
CA ALA A 288 7.88 -13.86 -26.62
C ALA A 288 7.72 -15.07 -27.55
N ARG A 289 6.53 -15.31 -28.10
CA ARG A 289 6.26 -16.39 -29.04
C ARG A 289 7.01 -16.22 -30.37
N GLU A 290 7.03 -15.02 -30.92
CA GLU A 290 7.77 -14.69 -32.14
C GLU A 290 9.27 -14.90 -31.98
N ASN A 291 9.80 -14.77 -30.75
CA ASN A 291 11.20 -14.96 -30.40
C ASN A 291 11.50 -16.34 -29.80
N GLY A 292 10.63 -17.35 -30.03
CA GLY A 292 10.89 -18.75 -29.72
C GLY A 292 10.60 -19.19 -28.29
N CYS A 293 9.91 -18.41 -27.47
CA CYS A 293 9.44 -18.88 -26.16
C CYS A 293 8.34 -19.94 -26.36
N GLU A 294 8.47 -21.10 -25.72
CA GLU A 294 7.54 -22.20 -25.87
C GLU A 294 6.17 -21.92 -25.22
N TRP A 295 5.12 -22.60 -25.73
CA TRP A 295 3.83 -22.61 -25.08
C TRP A 295 3.88 -23.35 -23.74
N HIS A 296 3.30 -22.74 -22.70
CA HIS A 296 3.00 -23.46 -21.46
C HIS A 296 1.57 -24.01 -21.53
N SER A 297 1.37 -25.25 -21.08
CA SER A 297 0.07 -25.94 -21.17
C SER A 297 -1.09 -25.25 -20.43
N LEU A 298 -0.81 -24.37 -19.48
CA LEU A 298 -1.79 -23.65 -18.66
C LEU A 298 -2.14 -22.24 -19.17
N ILE A 299 -1.60 -21.79 -20.31
CA ILE A 299 -1.83 -20.42 -20.79
C ILE A 299 -3.31 -20.14 -21.03
N CYS A 300 -4.00 -21.03 -21.75
CA CYS A 300 -5.41 -20.85 -22.07
C CYS A 300 -6.31 -20.89 -20.83
N SER A 301 -6.08 -21.81 -19.88
CA SER A 301 -6.82 -21.87 -18.62
C SER A 301 -6.54 -20.64 -17.74
N CYS A 302 -5.28 -20.22 -17.65
CA CYS A 302 -4.87 -19.04 -16.90
C CYS A 302 -5.52 -17.76 -17.45
N ALA A 303 -5.43 -17.52 -18.75
CA ALA A 303 -6.05 -16.36 -19.39
C ALA A 303 -7.58 -16.34 -19.21
N SER A 304 -8.23 -17.50 -19.28
CA SER A 304 -9.67 -17.64 -19.03
C SER A 304 -10.03 -17.29 -17.58
N THR A 305 -9.30 -17.85 -16.61
CA THR A 305 -9.56 -17.64 -15.17
C THR A 305 -9.34 -16.17 -14.78
N GLN A 306 -8.34 -15.51 -15.37
CA GLN A 306 -8.04 -14.09 -15.11
C GLN A 306 -8.91 -13.13 -15.94
N GLY A 307 -9.76 -13.63 -16.85
CA GLY A 307 -10.66 -12.82 -17.66
C GLY A 307 -10.00 -12.11 -18.85
N HIS A 308 -8.80 -12.53 -19.26
CA HIS A 308 -8.05 -11.92 -20.36
C HIS A 308 -8.51 -12.45 -21.73
N LEU A 309 -9.75 -12.11 -22.12
CA LEU A 309 -10.45 -12.70 -23.27
C LEU A 309 -9.76 -12.48 -24.63
N GLU A 310 -9.19 -11.30 -24.86
CA GLU A 310 -8.50 -11.01 -26.13
C GLU A 310 -7.20 -11.80 -26.24
N LEU A 311 -6.46 -11.92 -25.13
CA LEU A 311 -5.27 -12.76 -25.08
C LEU A 311 -5.64 -14.23 -25.30
N LEU A 312 -6.70 -14.73 -24.69
CA LEU A 312 -7.20 -16.10 -24.87
C LEU A 312 -7.57 -16.39 -26.32
N LYS A 313 -8.31 -15.48 -26.97
CA LYS A 313 -8.66 -15.60 -28.39
C LYS A 313 -7.43 -15.69 -29.29
N TRP A 314 -6.47 -14.79 -29.04
CA TRP A 314 -5.23 -14.79 -29.80
C TRP A 314 -4.42 -16.08 -29.59
N ALA A 315 -4.26 -16.53 -28.35
CA ALA A 315 -3.50 -17.74 -28.01
C ALA A 315 -4.09 -18.97 -28.68
N ARG A 316 -5.42 -19.15 -28.66
CA ARG A 316 -6.13 -20.24 -29.35
C ARG A 316 -5.89 -20.21 -30.85
N ALA A 317 -5.99 -19.04 -31.47
CA ALA A 317 -5.78 -18.89 -32.93
C ALA A 317 -4.33 -19.20 -33.33
N HIS A 318 -3.37 -19.19 -32.41
CA HIS A 318 -1.94 -19.42 -32.66
C HIS A 318 -1.42 -20.74 -32.09
N GLY A 319 -2.32 -21.71 -31.82
CA GLY A 319 -1.95 -23.07 -31.47
C GLY A 319 -1.54 -23.28 -30.01
N CYS A 320 -2.05 -22.45 -29.08
CA CYS A 320 -1.88 -22.72 -27.65
C CYS A 320 -2.58 -24.04 -27.28
N PRO A 321 -1.91 -24.95 -26.53
CA PRO A 321 -2.55 -26.17 -26.06
C PRO A 321 -3.77 -25.88 -25.19
N GLU A 322 -4.88 -26.56 -25.47
CA GLU A 322 -6.05 -26.57 -24.59
C GLU A 322 -5.99 -27.80 -23.67
N LYS A 323 -5.99 -27.57 -22.36
CA LYS A 323 -6.19 -28.61 -21.35
C LYS A 323 -7.38 -28.27 -20.48
#